data_a4324d110b74148bb5c1997ccc216515
#
_entry.id   a4324d110b74148bb5c1997ccc216515
#
_cell.length_a   1.000
_cell.length_b   1.000
_cell.length_c   1.000
_cell.angle_alpha   90.00
_cell.angle_beta   90.00
_cell.angle_gamma   90.00
#
_symmetry.space_group_name_H-M   'P 1'
#
loop_
_entity.id
_entity.type
_entity.pdbx_description
1 polymer ?
#
loop_
_entity_poly.entity_id
_entity_poly.type
_entity_poly.pdbx_seq_one_letter_code
_entity_poly.pdbx_strand_id
1 'polypeptide(L)'
;MHQPYYRSARTGVFSMPWARMHALKDYLDMVEILADYPELHQTFNLVPSLVEQLEDYASGHFTDIYWEHTLKPAGDLDPTERAFVVERMCEHPDHPRARLHDRYLELARKREAHASHSWEACAEAFTVDELRDLQIWFNLAWFDPLALAVEPLAELVKQGRGFSEDHKQVLAQVQTDMLVRTLPTYREAA
;
A
#
# COMPACT_ATOMS: atom_id res chain seq x y z
N MET A 1 3.49 7.52 18.17
CA MET A 1 3.57 6.57 17.04
C MET A 1 5.03 6.28 16.77
N HIS A 2 5.42 5.02 16.78
CA HIS A 2 6.79 4.57 16.61
C HIS A 2 6.90 3.72 15.35
N GLN A 3 7.77 4.13 14.44
CA GLN A 3 8.14 3.33 13.26
C GLN A 3 9.66 3.15 13.25
N PRO A 4 10.16 1.95 12.95
CA PRO A 4 11.55 1.76 12.60
C PRO A 4 11.92 2.61 11.39
N TYR A 5 13.21 2.88 11.23
CA TYR A 5 13.69 3.57 10.05
C TYR A 5 13.86 2.57 8.90
N TYR A 6 12.97 2.63 7.92
CA TYR A 6 12.94 1.68 6.79
C TYR A 6 13.81 2.10 5.61
N ARG A 7 14.24 3.36 5.60
CA ARG A 7 15.14 3.90 4.58
C ARG A 7 16.58 3.53 4.88
N SER A 8 17.26 2.92 3.94
CA SER A 8 18.68 2.58 4.06
C SER A 8 19.53 3.86 4.08
N ALA A 9 20.31 4.08 5.14
CA ALA A 9 21.23 5.21 5.24
C ALA A 9 22.32 5.20 4.13
N ARG A 10 22.62 4.03 3.57
CA ARG A 10 23.63 3.86 2.51
C ARG A 10 23.08 4.13 1.12
N THR A 11 21.84 3.69 0.83
CA THR A 11 21.27 3.72 -0.53
C THR A 11 20.14 4.72 -0.68
N GLY A 12 19.56 5.20 0.41
CA GLY A 12 18.37 6.05 0.39
C GLY A 12 17.06 5.30 0.05
N VAL A 13 17.15 3.98 -0.18
CA VAL A 13 16.00 3.16 -0.61
C VAL A 13 15.20 2.67 0.59
N PHE A 14 13.88 2.79 0.53
CA PHE A 14 12.97 2.15 1.47
C PHE A 14 12.82 0.67 1.12
N SER A 15 13.29 -0.19 2.02
CA SER A 15 13.21 -1.65 1.88
C SER A 15 11.84 -2.22 2.30
N MET A 16 11.08 -1.45 3.05
CA MET A 16 9.73 -1.78 3.52
C MET A 16 8.81 -0.56 3.41
N PRO A 17 7.54 -0.73 3.01
CA PRO A 17 6.61 0.36 2.71
C PRO A 17 5.84 0.84 3.94
N TRP A 18 6.19 0.41 5.16
CA TRP A 18 5.28 0.50 6.31
C TRP A 18 4.97 1.94 6.73
N ALA A 19 5.90 2.88 6.65
CA ALA A 19 5.60 4.27 6.95
C ALA A 19 4.53 4.83 5.99
N ARG A 20 4.63 4.52 4.69
CA ARG A 20 3.63 4.87 3.68
C ARG A 20 2.30 4.16 3.92
N MET A 21 2.32 2.83 4.10
CA MET A 21 1.10 2.04 4.26
C MET A 21 0.29 2.44 5.50
N HIS A 22 0.97 2.76 6.62
CA HIS A 22 0.29 3.26 7.81
C HIS A 22 -0.23 4.69 7.65
N ALA A 23 0.38 5.50 6.77
CA ALA A 23 -0.15 6.82 6.46
C ALA A 23 -1.49 6.78 5.69
N LEU A 24 -1.71 5.71 4.89
CA LEU A 24 -2.96 5.50 4.13
C LEU A 24 -4.12 4.98 5.00
N LYS A 25 -3.86 4.68 6.26
CA LYS A 25 -4.83 4.07 7.14
C LYS A 25 -4.81 4.72 8.52
N ASP A 26 -3.75 4.44 9.30
CA ASP A 26 -3.78 4.69 10.74
C ASP A 26 -3.44 6.14 11.11
N TYR A 27 -2.46 6.77 10.44
CA TYR A 27 -1.96 8.07 10.91
C TYR A 27 -2.92 9.21 10.60
N LEU A 28 -3.47 9.24 9.42
CA LEU A 28 -4.42 10.29 9.03
C LEU A 28 -5.74 10.15 9.79
N ASP A 29 -6.30 8.96 9.86
CA ASP A 29 -7.59 8.68 10.51
C ASP A 29 -7.59 9.04 11.98
N MET A 30 -6.49 8.75 12.70
CA MET A 30 -6.41 9.04 14.13
C MET A 30 -6.61 10.52 14.47
N VAL A 31 -6.27 11.43 13.57
CA VAL A 31 -6.46 12.86 13.79
C VAL A 31 -7.74 13.35 13.13
N GLU A 32 -8.10 12.85 11.96
CA GLU A 32 -9.33 13.27 11.26
C GLU A 32 -10.59 12.93 12.04
N ILE A 33 -10.66 11.75 12.66
CA ILE A 33 -11.83 11.34 13.46
C ILE A 33 -12.07 12.27 14.66
N LEU A 34 -11.06 12.97 15.18
CA LEU A 34 -11.24 13.90 16.30
C LEU A 34 -12.03 15.13 15.90
N ALA A 35 -12.13 15.48 14.63
CA ALA A 35 -12.96 16.58 14.17
C ALA A 35 -14.46 16.35 14.48
N ASP A 36 -14.90 15.11 14.58
CA ASP A 36 -16.27 14.74 14.95
C ASP A 36 -16.52 14.77 16.47
N TYR A 37 -15.46 14.91 17.27
CA TYR A 37 -15.49 14.87 18.73
C TYR A 37 -14.69 16.02 19.35
N PRO A 38 -15.13 17.29 19.20
CA PRO A 38 -14.35 18.47 19.57
C PRO A 38 -14.05 18.59 21.08
N GLU A 39 -14.78 17.86 21.93
CA GLU A 39 -14.52 17.78 23.37
C GLU A 39 -13.43 16.78 23.75
N LEU A 40 -12.95 15.94 22.81
CA LEU A 40 -11.89 14.99 23.08
C LEU A 40 -10.53 15.62 22.82
N HIS A 41 -9.66 15.58 23.81
CA HIS A 41 -8.28 16.02 23.69
C HIS A 41 -7.34 14.82 23.69
N GLN A 42 -6.61 14.63 22.60
CA GLN A 42 -5.68 13.52 22.40
C GLN A 42 -4.26 14.05 22.19
N THR A 43 -3.30 13.45 22.87
CA THR A 43 -1.88 13.74 22.64
C THR A 43 -1.28 12.74 21.67
N PHE A 44 -0.70 13.22 20.57
CA PHE A 44 0.02 12.41 19.61
C PHE A 44 1.53 12.62 19.72
N ASN A 45 2.28 11.54 19.85
CA ASN A 45 3.73 11.56 19.78
C ASN A 45 4.19 11.06 18.41
N LEU A 46 4.66 12.00 17.58
CA LEU A 46 5.27 11.71 16.29
C LEU A 46 6.80 11.68 16.47
N VAL A 47 7.39 10.49 16.45
CA VAL A 47 8.86 10.39 16.60
C VAL A 47 9.58 10.94 15.36
N PRO A 48 10.78 11.54 15.52
CA PRO A 48 11.51 12.14 14.40
C PRO A 48 11.73 11.20 13.21
N SER A 49 12.02 9.93 13.46
CA SER A 49 12.19 8.92 12.40
C SER A 49 10.91 8.66 11.59
N LEU A 50 9.73 8.85 12.16
CA LEU A 50 8.47 8.78 11.41
C LEU A 50 8.26 10.05 10.59
N VAL A 51 8.46 11.22 11.22
CA VAL A 51 8.28 12.51 10.55
C VAL A 51 9.15 12.61 9.30
N GLU A 52 10.45 12.30 9.42
CA GLU A 52 11.40 12.31 8.30
C GLU A 52 10.95 11.40 7.16
N GLN A 53 10.50 10.17 7.47
CA GLN A 53 10.03 9.24 6.44
C GLN A 53 8.74 9.74 5.77
N LEU A 54 7.81 10.34 6.51
CA LEU A 54 6.59 10.93 5.93
C LEU A 54 6.91 12.15 5.06
N GLU A 55 7.88 12.99 5.45
CA GLU A 55 8.36 14.11 4.64
C GLU A 55 9.02 13.64 3.34
N ASP A 56 9.84 12.58 3.39
CA ASP A 56 10.42 11.96 2.20
C ASP A 56 9.32 11.53 1.21
N TYR A 57 8.30 10.81 1.67
CA TYR A 57 7.18 10.39 0.84
C TYR A 57 6.36 11.58 0.31
N ALA A 58 6.04 12.54 1.16
CA ALA A 58 5.27 13.72 0.77
C ALA A 58 6.00 14.62 -0.23
N SER A 59 7.34 14.65 -0.20
CA SER A 59 8.14 15.43 -1.16
C SER A 59 8.21 14.81 -2.55
N GLY A 60 7.83 13.53 -2.70
CA GLY A 60 8.01 12.76 -3.93
C GLY A 60 9.47 12.35 -4.21
N HIS A 61 10.43 12.69 -3.33
CA HIS A 61 11.84 12.36 -3.48
C HIS A 61 12.20 11.07 -2.72
N PHE A 62 11.58 9.97 -3.09
CA PHE A 62 11.83 8.68 -2.46
C PHE A 62 12.00 7.56 -3.49
N THR A 63 12.66 6.49 -3.08
CA THR A 63 12.71 5.20 -3.77
C THR A 63 12.17 4.15 -2.80
N ASP A 64 11.02 3.57 -3.13
CA ASP A 64 10.36 2.51 -2.35
C ASP A 64 10.19 1.29 -3.27
N ILE A 65 10.81 0.18 -2.90
CA ILE A 65 10.80 -1.04 -3.72
C ILE A 65 9.38 -1.51 -4.02
N TYR A 66 8.47 -1.44 -3.04
CA TYR A 66 7.06 -1.84 -3.24
C TYR A 66 6.31 -0.85 -4.13
N TRP A 67 6.64 0.44 -4.05
CA TRP A 67 6.06 1.47 -4.92
C TRP A 67 6.48 1.27 -6.37
N GLU A 68 7.77 1.04 -6.60
CA GLU A 68 8.29 0.76 -7.94
C GLU A 68 7.63 -0.46 -8.56
N HIS A 69 7.52 -1.57 -7.79
CA HIS A 69 6.84 -2.78 -8.26
C HIS A 69 5.32 -2.58 -8.40
N THR A 70 4.70 -1.67 -7.66
CA THR A 70 3.29 -1.31 -7.89
C THR A 70 3.11 -0.61 -9.23
N LEU A 71 3.95 0.36 -9.56
CA LEU A 71 3.78 1.22 -10.73
C LEU A 71 4.33 0.62 -12.03
N LYS A 72 5.31 -0.28 -11.94
CA LYS A 72 5.83 -0.95 -13.12
C LYS A 72 4.73 -1.73 -13.86
N PRO A 73 4.57 -1.56 -15.19
CA PRO A 73 3.57 -2.32 -15.94
C PRO A 73 3.74 -3.82 -15.72
N ALA A 74 2.63 -4.52 -15.47
CA ALA A 74 2.68 -5.95 -15.14
C ALA A 74 3.28 -6.81 -16.27
N GLY A 75 3.12 -6.35 -17.53
CA GLY A 75 3.72 -7.01 -18.69
C GLY A 75 5.24 -6.83 -18.82
N ASP A 76 5.81 -5.82 -18.15
CA ASP A 76 7.23 -5.49 -18.20
C ASP A 76 8.02 -6.04 -17.01
N LEU A 77 7.34 -6.76 -16.09
CA LEU A 77 8.00 -7.42 -14.96
C LEU A 77 8.85 -8.58 -15.45
N ASP A 78 10.13 -8.55 -15.11
CA ASP A 78 11.03 -9.69 -15.32
C ASP A 78 10.69 -10.86 -14.35
N PRO A 79 11.27 -12.06 -14.52
CA PRO A 79 10.97 -13.21 -13.66
C PRO A 79 11.21 -12.94 -12.16
N THR A 80 12.25 -12.19 -11.80
CA THR A 80 12.59 -11.85 -10.40
C THR A 80 11.57 -10.86 -9.82
N GLU A 81 11.17 -9.88 -10.60
CA GLU A 81 10.16 -8.90 -10.20
C GLU A 81 8.77 -9.51 -10.07
N ARG A 82 8.41 -10.45 -10.98
CA ARG A 82 7.17 -11.25 -10.85
C ARG A 82 7.19 -12.07 -9.56
N ALA A 83 8.33 -12.71 -9.25
CA ALA A 83 8.51 -13.43 -7.99
C ALA A 83 8.35 -12.50 -6.77
N PHE A 84 8.92 -11.30 -6.81
CA PHE A 84 8.75 -10.30 -5.76
C PHE A 84 7.27 -9.93 -5.55
N VAL A 85 6.53 -9.65 -6.63
CA VAL A 85 5.10 -9.33 -6.55
C VAL A 85 4.31 -10.47 -5.91
N VAL A 86 4.53 -11.71 -6.32
CA VAL A 86 3.83 -12.88 -5.78
C VAL A 86 4.24 -13.18 -4.33
N GLU A 87 5.52 -13.06 -4.00
CA GLU A 87 6.03 -13.32 -2.65
C GLU A 87 5.63 -12.23 -1.64
N ARG A 88 5.85 -10.95 -2.02
CA ARG A 88 5.85 -9.82 -1.10
C ARG A 88 4.59 -8.97 -1.12
N MET A 89 3.86 -8.97 -2.23
CA MET A 89 2.63 -8.19 -2.39
C MET A 89 1.36 -9.05 -2.31
N CYS A 90 1.49 -10.34 -2.06
CA CYS A 90 0.39 -11.28 -1.85
C CYS A 90 0.38 -11.76 -0.42
N GLU A 91 -0.69 -11.48 0.31
CA GLU A 91 -0.87 -11.95 1.68
C GLU A 91 -1.16 -13.46 1.73
N HIS A 92 -0.98 -14.08 2.91
CA HIS A 92 -1.46 -15.44 3.14
C HIS A 92 -3.00 -15.46 3.10
N PRO A 93 -3.66 -16.53 2.59
CA PRO A 93 -5.12 -16.60 2.50
C PRO A 93 -5.84 -16.43 3.85
N ASP A 94 -5.19 -16.80 4.95
CA ASP A 94 -5.74 -16.62 6.29
C ASP A 94 -5.55 -15.22 6.86
N HIS A 95 -4.78 -14.38 6.19
CA HIS A 95 -4.57 -13.02 6.65
C HIS A 95 -5.88 -12.20 6.54
N PRO A 96 -6.26 -11.41 7.57
CA PRO A 96 -7.50 -10.63 7.54
C PRO A 96 -7.65 -9.77 6.29
N ARG A 97 -6.60 -9.07 5.86
CA ARG A 97 -6.63 -8.23 4.65
C ARG A 97 -6.95 -9.01 3.36
N ALA A 98 -6.43 -10.24 3.22
CA ALA A 98 -6.76 -11.06 2.06
C ALA A 98 -8.24 -11.46 2.05
N ARG A 99 -8.81 -11.70 3.23
CA ARG A 99 -10.21 -12.14 3.38
C ARG A 99 -11.25 -11.03 3.18
N LEU A 100 -10.85 -9.77 3.24
CA LEU A 100 -11.75 -8.63 3.04
C LEU A 100 -12.21 -8.49 1.57
N HIS A 101 -11.47 -9.05 0.61
CA HIS A 101 -11.70 -8.84 -0.81
C HIS A 101 -11.58 -10.15 -1.59
N ASP A 102 -12.66 -10.57 -2.24
CA ASP A 102 -12.77 -11.87 -2.92
C ASP A 102 -11.65 -12.11 -3.92
N ARG A 103 -11.32 -11.11 -4.73
CA ARG A 103 -10.24 -11.23 -5.74
C ARG A 103 -8.87 -11.37 -5.09
N TYR A 104 -8.58 -10.60 -4.05
CA TYR A 104 -7.31 -10.72 -3.35
C TYR A 104 -7.16 -12.08 -2.66
N LEU A 105 -8.24 -12.59 -2.06
CA LEU A 105 -8.28 -13.94 -1.48
C LEU A 105 -8.11 -15.03 -2.55
N GLU A 106 -8.70 -14.88 -3.73
CA GLU A 106 -8.52 -15.79 -4.87
C GLU A 106 -7.04 -15.88 -5.27
N LEU A 107 -6.37 -14.73 -5.43
CA LEU A 107 -4.95 -14.65 -5.77
C LEU A 107 -4.05 -15.23 -4.66
N ALA A 108 -4.40 -14.98 -3.39
CA ALA A 108 -3.70 -15.53 -2.24
C ALA A 108 -3.80 -17.08 -2.20
N ARG A 109 -4.98 -17.63 -2.45
CA ARG A 109 -5.17 -19.08 -2.56
C ARG A 109 -4.42 -19.69 -3.75
N LYS A 110 -4.39 -18.98 -4.87
CA LYS A 110 -3.60 -19.42 -6.04
C LYS A 110 -2.12 -19.46 -5.71
N ARG A 111 -1.58 -18.45 -5.03
CA ARG A 111 -0.20 -18.43 -4.54
C ARG A 111 0.09 -19.64 -3.66
N GLU A 112 -0.78 -19.95 -2.69
CA GLU A 112 -0.60 -21.08 -1.79
C GLU A 112 -0.63 -22.42 -2.54
N ALA A 113 -1.58 -22.59 -3.48
CA ALA A 113 -1.69 -23.79 -4.30
C ALA A 113 -0.47 -24.04 -5.21
N HIS A 114 0.25 -22.99 -5.59
CA HIS A 114 1.46 -23.07 -6.43
C HIS A 114 2.74 -22.81 -5.63
N ALA A 115 2.67 -22.74 -4.30
CA ALA A 115 3.86 -22.63 -3.45
C ALA A 115 4.79 -23.81 -3.75
N SER A 116 5.97 -23.52 -4.26
CA SER A 116 6.95 -24.48 -4.73
C SER A 116 8.34 -24.17 -4.14
N HIS A 117 9.38 -24.77 -4.69
CA HIS A 117 10.76 -24.61 -4.22
C HIS A 117 11.34 -23.22 -4.52
N SER A 118 10.72 -22.44 -5.41
CA SER A 118 11.11 -21.05 -5.68
C SER A 118 9.90 -20.16 -5.97
N TRP A 119 10.04 -18.88 -5.68
CA TRP A 119 9.02 -17.89 -5.97
C TRP A 119 8.89 -17.58 -7.46
N GLU A 120 9.98 -17.72 -8.22
CA GLU A 120 9.97 -17.61 -9.68
C GLU A 120 9.04 -18.66 -10.29
N ALA A 121 9.17 -19.94 -9.88
CA ALA A 121 8.31 -21.01 -10.35
C ALA A 121 6.83 -20.81 -9.94
N CYS A 122 6.58 -20.31 -8.73
CA CYS A 122 5.23 -19.94 -8.30
C CYS A 122 4.66 -18.82 -9.17
N ALA A 123 5.46 -17.79 -9.48
CA ALA A 123 5.04 -16.64 -10.28
C ALA A 123 4.73 -16.99 -11.76
N GLU A 124 5.30 -18.05 -12.30
CA GLU A 124 4.96 -18.55 -13.65
C GLU A 124 3.48 -18.93 -13.79
N ALA A 125 2.84 -19.34 -12.70
CA ALA A 125 1.42 -19.65 -12.70
C ALA A 125 0.50 -18.42 -12.86
N PHE A 126 1.02 -17.20 -12.63
CA PHE A 126 0.23 -15.98 -12.68
C PHE A 126 0.27 -15.35 -14.06
N THR A 127 -0.89 -15.00 -14.58
CA THR A 127 -1.01 -14.21 -15.82
C THR A 127 -0.62 -12.75 -15.57
N VAL A 128 -0.39 -11.99 -16.63
CA VAL A 128 -0.11 -10.54 -16.54
C VAL A 128 -1.26 -9.80 -15.86
N ASP A 129 -2.51 -10.16 -16.16
CA ASP A 129 -3.68 -9.52 -15.55
C ASP A 129 -3.78 -9.84 -14.05
N GLU A 130 -3.46 -11.07 -13.65
CA GLU A 130 -3.44 -11.47 -12.24
C GLU A 130 -2.33 -10.76 -11.45
N LEU A 131 -1.17 -10.57 -12.05
CA LEU A 131 -0.08 -9.79 -11.44
C LEU A 131 -0.49 -8.32 -11.29
N ARG A 132 -1.15 -7.74 -12.30
CA ARG A 132 -1.67 -6.37 -12.23
C ARG A 132 -2.75 -6.23 -11.14
N ASP A 133 -3.68 -7.17 -11.07
CA ASP A 133 -4.68 -7.20 -10.02
C ASP A 133 -4.01 -7.29 -8.64
N LEU A 134 -2.96 -8.11 -8.50
CA LEU A 134 -2.23 -8.27 -7.26
C LEU A 134 -1.49 -6.98 -6.83
N GLN A 135 -0.83 -6.30 -7.79
CA GLN A 135 -0.18 -5.01 -7.54
C GLN A 135 -1.16 -3.96 -7.00
N ILE A 136 -2.39 -3.93 -7.53
CA ILE A 136 -3.44 -2.99 -7.10
C ILE A 136 -4.05 -3.43 -5.77
N TRP A 137 -4.43 -4.69 -5.63
CA TRP A 137 -5.05 -5.20 -4.40
C TRP A 137 -4.14 -5.12 -3.18
N PHE A 138 -2.84 -5.33 -3.35
CA PHE A 138 -1.89 -5.13 -2.27
C PHE A 138 -2.01 -3.75 -1.65
N ASN A 139 -2.12 -2.71 -2.48
CA ASN A 139 -2.27 -1.34 -2.01
C ASN A 139 -3.68 -1.06 -1.48
N LEU A 140 -4.74 -1.44 -2.21
CA LEU A 140 -6.13 -1.23 -1.79
C LEU A 140 -6.42 -1.85 -0.42
N ALA A 141 -5.88 -3.03 -0.13
CA ALA A 141 -6.09 -3.71 1.14
C ALA A 141 -5.45 -3.00 2.36
N TRP A 142 -4.65 -1.95 2.12
CA TRP A 142 -4.04 -1.13 3.16
C TRP A 142 -4.74 0.20 3.41
N PHE A 143 -5.66 0.60 2.54
CA PHE A 143 -6.44 1.81 2.81
C PHE A 143 -7.45 1.60 3.94
N ASP A 144 -7.77 2.69 4.62
CA ASP A 144 -8.87 2.70 5.57
C ASP A 144 -10.21 2.42 4.88
N PRO A 145 -11.15 1.72 5.53
CA PRO A 145 -12.49 1.49 4.98
C PRO A 145 -13.25 2.77 4.60
N LEU A 146 -13.04 3.89 5.31
CA LEU A 146 -13.68 5.17 4.98
C LEU A 146 -13.11 5.72 3.67
N ALA A 147 -11.80 5.64 3.48
CA ALA A 147 -11.15 6.04 2.22
C ALA A 147 -11.61 5.16 1.04
N LEU A 148 -11.75 3.85 1.25
CA LEU A 148 -12.25 2.92 0.23
C LEU A 148 -13.72 3.15 -0.16
N ALA A 149 -14.48 3.84 0.66
CA ALA A 149 -15.89 4.18 0.38
C ALA A 149 -16.05 5.44 -0.48
N VAL A 150 -14.96 6.17 -0.76
CA VAL A 150 -14.97 7.44 -1.51
C VAL A 150 -14.31 7.26 -2.87
N GLU A 151 -14.82 7.96 -3.89
CA GLU A 151 -14.20 7.98 -5.21
C GLU A 151 -12.81 8.66 -5.18
N PRO A 152 -11.86 8.17 -5.99
CA PRO A 152 -11.98 7.12 -7.00
C PRO A 152 -11.75 5.69 -6.48
N LEU A 153 -11.41 5.49 -5.20
CA LEU A 153 -11.11 4.16 -4.65
C LEU A 153 -12.34 3.25 -4.64
N ALA A 154 -13.54 3.81 -4.39
CA ALA A 154 -14.79 3.05 -4.41
C ALA A 154 -15.05 2.38 -5.76
N GLU A 155 -14.74 3.06 -6.88
CA GLU A 155 -14.83 2.49 -8.23
C GLU A 155 -13.87 1.32 -8.41
N LEU A 156 -12.61 1.44 -7.96
CA LEU A 156 -11.63 0.36 -8.02
C LEU A 156 -12.08 -0.87 -7.21
N VAL A 157 -12.56 -0.64 -6.00
CA VAL A 157 -13.08 -1.73 -5.15
C VAL A 157 -14.29 -2.41 -5.81
N LYS A 158 -15.22 -1.65 -6.38
CA LYS A 158 -16.39 -2.16 -7.09
C LYS A 158 -16.02 -2.93 -8.35
N GLN A 159 -15.02 -2.48 -9.11
CA GLN A 159 -14.50 -3.20 -10.28
C GLN A 159 -13.92 -4.55 -9.88
N GLY A 160 -13.13 -4.60 -8.83
CA GLY A 160 -12.65 -5.78 -8.16
C GLY A 160 -11.59 -6.60 -8.90
N ARG A 161 -11.56 -6.60 -10.23
CA ARG A 161 -10.62 -7.36 -11.08
C ARG A 161 -10.49 -6.77 -12.48
N GLY A 162 -9.48 -7.22 -13.21
CA GLY A 162 -9.27 -6.80 -14.60
C GLY A 162 -8.85 -5.34 -14.68
N PHE A 163 -8.02 -4.90 -13.76
CA PHE A 163 -7.51 -3.54 -13.71
C PHE A 163 -6.62 -3.23 -14.92
N SER A 164 -6.51 -1.94 -15.25
CA SER A 164 -5.56 -1.41 -16.25
C SER A 164 -4.34 -0.80 -15.57
N GLU A 165 -3.32 -0.46 -16.36
CA GLU A 165 -2.17 0.29 -15.86
C GLU A 165 -2.55 1.73 -15.43
N ASP A 166 -3.57 2.32 -16.06
CA ASP A 166 -4.09 3.64 -15.67
C ASP A 166 -4.69 3.62 -14.25
N HIS A 167 -5.29 2.51 -13.82
CA HIS A 167 -5.79 2.37 -12.45
C HIS A 167 -4.66 2.43 -11.40
N LYS A 168 -3.43 2.04 -11.74
CA LYS A 168 -2.27 2.23 -10.88
C LYS A 168 -1.92 3.71 -10.71
N GLN A 169 -2.08 4.52 -11.76
CA GLN A 169 -1.84 5.96 -11.69
C GLN A 169 -2.89 6.65 -10.81
N VAL A 170 -4.15 6.26 -10.93
CA VAL A 170 -5.22 6.73 -10.03
C VAL A 170 -4.88 6.37 -8.58
N LEU A 171 -4.51 5.13 -8.33
CA LEU A 171 -4.12 4.66 -7.00
C LEU A 171 -2.91 5.42 -6.44
N ALA A 172 -1.90 5.67 -7.28
CA ALA A 172 -0.71 6.43 -6.91
C ALA A 172 -1.04 7.87 -6.54
N GLN A 173 -1.92 8.52 -7.31
CA GLN A 173 -2.33 9.89 -7.03
C GLN A 173 -3.02 9.99 -5.66
N VAL A 174 -3.99 9.11 -5.39
CA VAL A 174 -4.69 9.09 -4.09
C VAL A 174 -3.71 8.88 -2.93
N GLN A 175 -2.77 7.93 -3.05
CA GLN A 175 -1.75 7.71 -2.03
C GLN A 175 -0.89 8.96 -1.81
N THR A 176 -0.45 9.61 -2.88
CA THR A 176 0.34 10.84 -2.81
C THR A 176 -0.43 11.95 -2.09
N ASP A 177 -1.69 12.17 -2.44
CA ASP A 177 -2.53 13.19 -1.82
C ASP A 177 -2.70 12.95 -0.31
N MET A 178 -2.90 11.69 0.11
CA MET A 178 -2.99 11.34 1.53
C MET A 178 -1.66 11.56 2.27
N LEU A 179 -0.53 11.18 1.67
CA LEU A 179 0.80 11.37 2.24
C LEU A 179 1.14 12.86 2.43
N VAL A 180 0.85 13.68 1.42
CA VAL A 180 1.10 15.14 1.47
C VAL A 180 0.31 15.80 2.59
N ARG A 181 -0.93 15.40 2.83
CA ARG A 181 -1.78 16.02 3.85
C ARG A 181 -1.57 15.47 5.27
N THR A 182 -0.92 14.31 5.45
CA THR A 182 -0.80 13.68 6.77
C THR A 182 -0.20 14.61 7.83
N LEU A 183 1.00 15.14 7.62
CA LEU A 183 1.65 16.03 8.61
C LEU A 183 0.95 17.39 8.75
N PRO A 184 0.49 18.05 7.67
CA PRO A 184 -0.32 19.26 7.81
C PRO A 184 -1.56 19.08 8.67
N THR A 185 -2.32 17.98 8.52
CA THR A 185 -3.52 17.73 9.34
C THR A 185 -3.20 17.68 10.84
N TYR A 186 -2.07 17.07 11.24
CA TYR A 186 -1.63 17.12 12.64
C TYR A 186 -1.28 18.53 13.13
N ARG A 187 -0.69 19.36 12.27
CA ARG A 187 -0.34 20.76 12.62
C ARG A 187 -1.58 21.63 12.77
N GLU A 188 -2.61 21.40 11.96
CA GLU A 188 -3.87 22.13 12.00
C GLU A 188 -4.74 21.73 13.20
N ALA A 189 -4.61 20.49 13.68
CA ALA A 189 -5.34 19.98 14.84
C ALA A 189 -4.68 20.32 16.18
N ALA A 190 -3.47 20.90 16.21
CA ALA A 190 -2.71 21.21 17.42
C ALA A 190 -2.99 22.63 17.92
#